data_ad498bb4453bd37772b49fef26ebd966
#
_entry.id   ad498bb4453bd37772b49fef26ebd966
#
_cell.length_a   1.000
_cell.length_b   1.000
_cell.length_c   1.000
_cell.angle_alpha   90.00
_cell.angle_beta   90.00
_cell.angle_gamma   90.00
#
_symmetry.space_group_name_H-M   'P 1'
#
loop_
_entity.id
_entity.type
_entity.pdbx_description
1 polymer ?
#
loop_
_entity_poly.entity_id
_entity_poly.type
_entity_poly.pdbx_seq_one_letter_code
_entity_poly.pdbx_strand_id
1 'polypeptide(L)'
;MKFINYCRSCSSDTCTTRPAILAPFMVDRIFGMNPETTTSLYGLPNQVNYFPCKSLTCETCGFVGVNILFDDEEMSNLYRGYRGDEYNRVRLSYEPTYQNGVFDVRHAYVDEVSHPFIEKHISNIETLIDFGGYDGLNTPKIGTQRYVYDICDIESEVPITEKLFNCDLITCMHVLEHVPDPNVIIEEIKGSAKYYYFEVPKESNKEFWHEHINCFTMDSFSHLLSKHFRIIAKKEEKFLHVLCEDIR
;
A
#
# COMPACT_ATOMS: atom_id res chain seq x y z
N MET A 1 12.45 -1.03 13.97
CA MET A 1 12.68 0.19 13.16
C MET A 1 14.15 0.38 12.81
N LYS A 2 14.44 0.73 11.55
CA LYS A 2 15.78 0.99 11.04
C LYS A 2 15.76 2.21 10.12
N PHE A 3 16.71 3.14 10.28
CA PHE A 3 16.87 4.24 9.32
C PHE A 3 17.68 3.80 8.11
N ILE A 4 17.21 4.19 6.92
CA ILE A 4 17.83 3.89 5.63
C ILE A 4 18.19 5.17 4.89
N ASN A 5 19.11 5.06 3.92
CA ASN A 5 19.56 6.15 3.06
C ASN A 5 19.64 5.74 1.57
N TYR A 6 18.94 4.68 1.22
CA TYR A 6 18.85 4.15 -0.15
C TYR A 6 17.38 4.09 -0.62
N CYS A 7 17.21 4.02 -1.92
CA CYS A 7 15.89 3.89 -2.54
C CYS A 7 15.37 2.45 -2.43
N ARG A 8 14.21 2.25 -1.82
CA ARG A 8 13.55 0.93 -1.75
C ARG A 8 13.09 0.40 -3.11
N SER A 9 12.74 1.31 -4.05
CA SER A 9 12.32 0.90 -5.39
C SER A 9 13.46 0.39 -6.26
N CYS A 10 14.61 1.09 -6.33
CA CYS A 10 15.70 0.75 -7.25
C CYS A 10 17.04 0.42 -6.58
N SER A 11 17.10 0.44 -5.25
CA SER A 11 18.31 0.19 -4.45
C SER A 11 19.45 1.19 -4.68
N SER A 12 19.19 2.31 -5.38
CA SER A 12 20.16 3.39 -5.55
C SER A 12 20.41 4.10 -4.21
N ASP A 13 21.65 4.46 -3.94
CA ASP A 13 22.06 5.30 -2.82
C ASP A 13 22.03 6.80 -3.17
N THR A 14 21.76 7.14 -4.42
CA THR A 14 21.65 8.54 -4.89
C THR A 14 20.26 9.09 -4.55
N CYS A 15 20.11 9.52 -3.30
CA CYS A 15 18.87 10.08 -2.79
C CYS A 15 19.09 11.46 -2.19
N THR A 16 18.23 12.42 -2.54
CA THR A 16 18.08 13.67 -1.80
C THR A 16 17.13 13.47 -0.62
N THR A 17 17.37 14.23 0.45
CA THR A 17 16.58 14.13 1.68
C THR A 17 16.01 15.48 2.09
N ARG A 18 14.80 15.47 2.68
CA ARG A 18 14.17 16.62 3.31
C ARG A 18 13.67 16.25 4.69
N PRO A 19 13.65 17.18 5.66
CA PRO A 19 12.98 16.95 6.93
C PRO A 19 11.52 16.58 6.71
N ALA A 20 11.06 15.58 7.45
CA ALA A 20 9.67 15.11 7.46
C ALA A 20 9.29 14.67 8.87
N ILE A 21 8.01 14.43 9.08
CA ILE A 21 7.47 13.83 10.29
C ILE A 21 6.56 12.67 9.89
N LEU A 22 6.53 11.63 10.71
CA LEU A 22 5.49 10.60 10.58
C LEU A 22 4.14 11.17 11.00
N ALA A 23 3.08 10.70 10.35
CA ALA A 23 1.74 11.04 10.75
C ALA A 23 1.52 10.71 12.25
N PRO A 24 0.97 11.64 13.05
CA PRO A 24 0.79 11.41 14.49
C PRO A 24 -0.02 10.16 14.82
N PHE A 25 -0.99 9.81 13.98
CA PHE A 25 -1.72 8.56 14.05
C PHE A 25 -0.79 7.33 13.98
N MET A 26 0.17 7.32 13.06
CA MET A 26 1.16 6.24 12.97
C MET A 26 2.04 6.18 14.22
N VAL A 27 2.45 7.33 14.72
CA VAL A 27 3.28 7.42 15.94
C VAL A 27 2.55 6.81 17.15
N ASP A 28 1.27 7.11 17.29
CA ASP A 28 0.45 6.53 18.36
C ASP A 28 0.33 5.01 18.18
N ARG A 29 -0.07 4.55 17.01
CA ARG A 29 -0.30 3.12 16.73
C ARG A 29 0.97 2.28 16.86
N ILE A 30 2.07 2.75 16.32
CA ILE A 30 3.34 2.01 16.27
C ILE A 30 4.02 2.01 17.64
N PHE A 31 4.09 3.18 18.31
CA PHE A 31 4.90 3.37 19.50
C PHE A 31 4.09 3.55 20.79
N GLY A 32 2.77 3.55 20.74
CA GLY A 32 1.90 3.81 21.87
C GLY A 32 2.02 5.24 22.44
N MET A 33 2.49 6.17 21.61
CA MET A 33 2.70 7.57 22.00
C MET A 33 1.42 8.38 21.84
N ASN A 34 0.44 8.12 22.68
CA ASN A 34 -0.85 8.79 22.72
C ASN A 34 -0.75 10.10 23.49
N PRO A 35 -1.33 11.23 23.00
CA PRO A 35 -1.37 12.51 23.72
C PRO A 35 -2.03 12.45 25.10
N GLU A 36 -2.96 11.51 25.30
CA GLU A 36 -3.66 11.33 26.60
C GLU A 36 -2.80 10.61 27.63
N THR A 37 -1.86 9.76 27.19
CA THR A 37 -1.03 8.93 28.06
C THR A 37 0.39 9.43 28.23
N THR A 38 0.90 10.21 27.28
CA THR A 38 2.21 10.81 27.38
C THR A 38 2.15 12.15 28.08
N THR A 39 2.64 12.17 29.32
CA THR A 39 2.98 13.45 29.96
C THR A 39 4.07 14.12 29.12
N SER A 40 3.77 15.25 28.51
CA SER A 40 4.78 16.03 27.82
C SER A 40 5.97 16.27 28.73
N LEU A 41 7.19 16.18 28.21
CA LEU A 41 8.43 16.54 28.91
C LEU A 41 8.36 17.94 29.54
N TYR A 42 7.43 18.78 29.12
CA TYR A 42 7.24 20.16 29.57
C TYR A 42 5.90 20.39 30.29
N GLY A 43 5.14 19.31 30.62
CA GLY A 43 3.89 19.42 31.35
C GLY A 43 2.75 20.13 30.60
N LEU A 44 2.83 20.24 29.28
CA LEU A 44 1.81 20.85 28.45
C LEU A 44 0.76 19.82 28.07
N PRO A 45 -0.52 20.01 28.35
CA PRO A 45 -1.60 19.09 27.98
C PRO A 45 -1.82 19.12 26.45
N ASN A 46 -2.24 17.96 25.89
CA ASN A 46 -2.68 17.81 24.49
C ASN A 46 -1.61 18.09 23.44
N GLN A 47 -0.35 17.70 23.65
CA GLN A 47 0.65 17.80 22.63
C GLN A 47 0.61 16.57 21.71
N VAL A 48 0.50 16.83 20.41
CA VAL A 48 0.70 15.82 19.37
C VAL A 48 2.15 15.38 19.40
N ASN A 49 2.39 14.07 19.50
CA ASN A 49 3.74 13.53 19.45
C ASN A 49 4.22 13.52 18.00
N TYR A 50 5.26 14.26 17.74
CA TYR A 50 5.94 14.29 16.44
C TYR A 50 7.12 13.35 16.46
N PHE A 51 7.18 12.47 15.46
CA PHE A 51 8.36 11.63 15.23
C PHE A 51 9.13 12.17 14.01
N PRO A 52 10.28 12.85 14.22
CA PRO A 52 11.08 13.40 13.14
C PRO A 52 11.68 12.29 12.28
N CYS A 53 11.53 12.41 10.97
CA CYS A 53 12.14 11.54 9.99
C CYS A 53 12.63 12.35 8.79
N LYS A 54 12.99 11.68 7.71
CA LYS A 54 13.31 12.34 6.43
C LYS A 54 12.46 11.70 5.33
N SER A 55 12.03 12.49 4.37
CA SER A 55 11.64 11.98 3.07
C SER A 55 12.89 11.76 2.22
N LEU A 56 12.96 10.61 1.54
CA LEU A 56 13.98 10.28 0.55
C LEU A 56 13.36 10.46 -0.83
N THR A 57 14.01 11.22 -1.69
CA THR A 57 13.67 11.28 -3.13
C THR A 57 14.82 10.69 -3.92
N CYS A 58 14.56 9.59 -4.62
CA CYS A 58 15.56 8.94 -5.46
C CYS A 58 15.78 9.74 -6.75
N GLU A 59 17.03 10.11 -7.03
CA GLU A 59 17.40 10.81 -8.25
C GLU A 59 17.44 9.90 -9.48
N THR A 60 17.55 8.58 -9.27
CA THR A 60 17.61 7.59 -10.34
C THR A 60 16.22 7.25 -10.91
N CYS A 61 15.22 6.99 -10.04
CA CYS A 61 13.91 6.51 -10.49
C CYS A 61 12.73 7.41 -10.07
N GLY A 62 12.98 8.48 -9.31
CA GLY A 62 11.92 9.39 -8.86
C GLY A 62 11.03 8.87 -7.72
N PHE A 63 11.34 7.69 -7.15
CA PHE A 63 10.63 7.17 -5.97
C PHE A 63 10.80 8.11 -4.77
N VAL A 64 9.73 8.28 -4.01
CA VAL A 64 9.76 9.02 -2.75
C VAL A 64 9.28 8.10 -1.62
N GLY A 65 9.98 8.10 -0.51
CA GLY A 65 9.59 7.30 0.67
C GLY A 65 10.11 7.91 1.96
N VAL A 66 9.60 7.49 3.11
CA VAL A 66 10.21 7.85 4.41
C VAL A 66 11.52 7.09 4.58
N ASN A 67 12.48 7.68 5.28
CA ASN A 67 13.78 7.03 5.54
C ASN A 67 13.74 6.00 6.68
N ILE A 68 12.56 5.43 6.94
CA ILE A 68 12.34 4.44 7.99
C ILE A 68 11.91 3.13 7.35
N LEU A 69 12.60 2.06 7.70
CA LEU A 69 12.18 0.69 7.45
C LEU A 69 11.60 0.17 8.76
N PHE A 70 10.29 -0.01 8.79
CA PHE A 70 9.56 -0.60 9.91
C PHE A 70 9.76 -2.11 9.91
N ASP A 71 9.74 -2.72 11.10
CA ASP A 71 9.73 -4.16 11.26
C ASP A 71 8.30 -4.72 11.38
N ASP A 72 8.19 -6.05 11.44
CA ASP A 72 6.90 -6.73 11.43
C ASP A 72 6.07 -6.41 12.69
N GLU A 73 6.69 -6.22 13.84
CA GLU A 73 5.99 -5.85 15.09
C GLU A 73 5.40 -4.44 14.99
N GLU A 74 6.17 -3.49 14.45
CA GLU A 74 5.73 -2.12 14.22
C GLU A 74 4.57 -2.04 13.23
N MET A 75 4.65 -2.80 12.13
CA MET A 75 3.57 -2.88 11.15
C MET A 75 2.34 -3.60 11.71
N SER A 76 2.52 -4.68 12.47
CA SER A 76 1.42 -5.35 13.16
C SER A 76 0.72 -4.42 14.15
N ASN A 77 1.47 -3.60 14.89
CA ASN A 77 0.90 -2.59 15.78
C ASN A 77 0.10 -1.54 15.02
N LEU A 78 0.61 -1.05 13.88
CA LEU A 78 -0.08 -0.07 13.05
C LEU A 78 -1.44 -0.60 12.57
N TYR A 79 -1.47 -1.82 12.04
CA TYR A 79 -2.68 -2.41 11.42
C TYR A 79 -3.53 -3.26 12.36
N ARG A 80 -3.16 -3.40 13.64
CA ARG A 80 -3.96 -4.16 14.61
C ARG A 80 -5.41 -3.66 14.67
N GLY A 81 -6.36 -4.57 14.42
CA GLY A 81 -7.79 -4.23 14.35
C GLY A 81 -8.12 -3.23 13.24
N TYR A 82 -7.44 -3.33 12.10
CA TYR A 82 -7.58 -2.44 10.96
C TYR A 82 -9.04 -2.19 10.60
N ARG A 83 -9.42 -0.93 10.51
CA ARG A 83 -10.77 -0.43 10.23
C ARG A 83 -11.86 -0.84 11.23
N GLY A 84 -11.54 -1.54 12.33
CA GLY A 84 -12.47 -1.78 13.43
C GLY A 84 -12.71 -0.51 14.28
N ASP A 85 -13.63 -0.61 15.23
CA ASP A 85 -14.08 0.54 16.04
C ASP A 85 -12.94 1.27 16.74
N GLU A 86 -11.99 0.53 17.34
CA GLU A 86 -10.86 1.12 18.04
C GLU A 86 -9.88 1.80 17.06
N TYR A 87 -9.58 1.16 15.94
CA TYR A 87 -8.74 1.74 14.90
C TYR A 87 -9.34 3.06 14.41
N ASN A 88 -10.64 3.06 14.08
CA ASN A 88 -11.36 4.23 13.59
C ASN A 88 -11.45 5.34 14.64
N ARG A 89 -11.67 4.98 15.91
CA ARG A 89 -11.70 5.93 17.02
C ARG A 89 -10.36 6.66 17.17
N VAL A 90 -9.25 5.91 17.16
CA VAL A 90 -7.91 6.51 17.24
C VAL A 90 -7.64 7.35 16.00
N ARG A 91 -8.01 6.86 14.80
CA ARG A 91 -7.83 7.60 13.54
C ARG A 91 -8.53 8.94 13.56
N LEU A 92 -9.81 8.96 13.94
CA LEU A 92 -10.63 10.18 14.01
C LEU A 92 -10.12 11.20 15.02
N SER A 93 -9.40 10.79 16.07
CA SER A 93 -8.80 11.72 17.03
C SER A 93 -7.67 12.55 16.43
N TYR A 94 -6.99 12.03 15.42
CA TYR A 94 -5.93 12.72 14.69
C TYR A 94 -6.41 13.34 13.37
N GLU A 95 -7.40 12.74 12.76
CA GLU A 95 -7.92 13.10 11.44
C GLU A 95 -9.45 13.24 11.49
N PRO A 96 -9.98 14.35 12.03
CA PRO A 96 -11.42 14.52 12.24
C PRO A 96 -12.29 14.45 10.97
N THR A 97 -11.65 14.61 9.79
CA THR A 97 -12.30 14.51 8.48
C THR A 97 -12.22 13.10 7.87
N TYR A 98 -11.58 12.16 8.56
CA TYR A 98 -11.53 10.77 8.09
C TYR A 98 -12.94 10.19 8.01
N GLN A 99 -13.30 9.70 6.84
CA GLN A 99 -14.60 9.08 6.58
C GLN A 99 -14.40 7.65 6.12
N ASN A 100 -15.00 6.70 6.81
CA ASN A 100 -15.03 5.30 6.40
C ASN A 100 -15.71 5.09 5.02
N GLY A 101 -16.56 6.05 4.59
CA GLY A 101 -17.35 5.97 3.36
C GLY A 101 -16.59 6.26 2.04
N VAL A 102 -15.29 6.50 2.08
CA VAL A 102 -14.47 6.63 0.84
C VAL A 102 -14.47 5.33 0.02
N PHE A 103 -14.89 4.22 0.62
CA PHE A 103 -14.88 2.89 0.02
C PHE A 103 -15.97 2.71 -1.04
N ASP A 104 -17.16 3.29 -0.87
CA ASP A 104 -18.25 3.20 -1.87
C ASP A 104 -17.82 3.80 -3.22
N VAL A 105 -17.05 4.88 -3.19
CA VAL A 105 -16.51 5.51 -4.40
C VAL A 105 -15.44 4.63 -5.07
N ARG A 106 -14.75 3.79 -4.30
CA ARG A 106 -13.71 2.92 -4.82
C ARG A 106 -14.28 1.72 -5.57
N HIS A 107 -15.41 1.15 -5.13
CA HIS A 107 -16.09 0.08 -5.88
C HIS A 107 -16.44 0.53 -7.30
N ALA A 108 -17.07 1.70 -7.42
CA ALA A 108 -17.39 2.26 -8.71
C ALA A 108 -16.13 2.44 -9.57
N TYR A 109 -15.03 2.88 -8.98
CA TYR A 109 -13.76 3.06 -9.70
C TYR A 109 -13.19 1.73 -10.19
N VAL A 110 -13.21 0.69 -9.37
CA VAL A 110 -12.75 -0.65 -9.78
C VAL A 110 -13.59 -1.18 -10.94
N ASP A 111 -14.92 -1.10 -10.84
CA ASP A 111 -15.83 -1.56 -11.89
C ASP A 111 -15.74 -0.72 -13.18
N GLU A 112 -15.51 0.60 -13.08
CA GLU A 112 -15.50 1.50 -14.23
C GLU A 112 -14.11 1.68 -14.88
N VAL A 113 -13.03 1.47 -14.13
CA VAL A 113 -11.67 1.79 -14.60
C VAL A 113 -10.73 0.61 -14.53
N SER A 114 -10.56 -0.01 -13.34
CA SER A 114 -9.52 -1.04 -13.13
C SER A 114 -9.89 -2.33 -13.84
N HIS A 115 -11.11 -2.81 -13.68
CA HIS A 115 -11.63 -4.02 -14.34
C HIS A 115 -11.59 -3.89 -15.88
N PRO A 116 -12.18 -2.86 -16.53
CA PRO A 116 -12.08 -2.69 -17.98
C PRO A 116 -10.66 -2.53 -18.50
N PHE A 117 -9.76 -1.91 -17.71
CA PHE A 117 -8.35 -1.83 -18.08
C PHE A 117 -7.71 -3.21 -18.16
N ILE A 118 -7.97 -4.09 -17.20
CA ILE A 118 -7.43 -5.45 -17.18
C ILE A 118 -7.99 -6.24 -18.38
N GLU A 119 -9.32 -6.28 -18.56
CA GLU A 119 -9.97 -7.06 -19.63
C GLU A 119 -9.60 -6.62 -21.04
N LYS A 120 -9.25 -5.35 -21.22
CA LYS A 120 -8.78 -4.84 -22.51
C LYS A 120 -7.48 -5.49 -22.96
N HIS A 121 -6.64 -5.94 -22.04
CA HIS A 121 -5.27 -6.37 -22.34
C HIS A 121 -5.03 -7.85 -22.14
N ILE A 122 -5.84 -8.53 -21.30
CA ILE A 122 -5.75 -9.96 -21.06
C ILE A 122 -7.14 -10.59 -21.09
N SER A 123 -7.19 -11.88 -21.42
CA SER A 123 -8.42 -12.66 -21.50
C SER A 123 -8.21 -14.08 -20.98
N ASN A 124 -9.28 -14.83 -20.84
CA ASN A 124 -9.28 -16.23 -20.37
C ASN A 124 -8.71 -16.35 -18.95
N ILE A 125 -9.15 -15.48 -18.06
CA ILE A 125 -8.87 -15.55 -16.63
C ILE A 125 -9.96 -16.38 -15.98
N GLU A 126 -9.60 -17.50 -15.40
CA GLU A 126 -10.51 -18.34 -14.61
C GLU A 126 -10.37 -18.06 -13.12
N THR A 127 -9.12 -17.94 -12.64
CA THR A 127 -8.81 -17.79 -11.23
C THR A 127 -8.06 -16.50 -10.95
N LEU A 128 -8.58 -15.72 -9.98
CA LEU A 128 -8.00 -14.47 -9.50
C LEU A 128 -7.75 -14.53 -7.99
N ILE A 129 -6.59 -14.05 -7.55
CA ILE A 129 -6.30 -13.74 -6.14
C ILE A 129 -6.10 -12.24 -5.99
N ASP A 130 -6.86 -11.62 -5.08
CA ASP A 130 -6.69 -10.22 -4.71
C ASP A 130 -5.80 -10.14 -3.46
N PHE A 131 -4.54 -9.78 -3.66
CA PHE A 131 -3.52 -9.68 -2.62
C PHE A 131 -3.70 -8.37 -1.84
N GLY A 132 -3.97 -8.46 -0.54
CA GLY A 132 -4.33 -7.33 0.29
C GLY A 132 -5.75 -6.82 0.02
N GLY A 133 -6.64 -7.71 -0.44
CA GLY A 133 -8.01 -7.37 -0.87
C GLY A 133 -8.98 -7.05 0.27
N TYR A 134 -8.54 -7.17 1.53
CA TYR A 134 -9.33 -6.88 2.73
C TYR A 134 -10.68 -7.62 2.69
N ASP A 135 -11.81 -6.90 2.77
CA ASP A 135 -13.18 -7.44 2.77
C ASP A 135 -13.68 -7.98 1.40
N GLY A 136 -12.85 -7.93 0.39
CA GLY A 136 -13.15 -8.41 -0.97
C GLY A 136 -14.10 -7.52 -1.77
N LEU A 137 -14.60 -6.45 -1.18
CA LEU A 137 -15.55 -5.56 -1.85
C LEU A 137 -14.94 -4.85 -3.08
N ASN A 138 -13.65 -4.62 -3.09
CA ASN A 138 -12.91 -4.01 -4.22
C ASN A 138 -12.26 -5.03 -5.14
N THR A 139 -12.43 -6.33 -4.90
CA THR A 139 -11.88 -7.37 -5.78
C THR A 139 -12.51 -7.31 -7.16
N PRO A 140 -11.73 -7.15 -8.26
CA PRO A 140 -12.28 -7.09 -9.61
C PRO A 140 -13.13 -8.30 -9.94
N LYS A 141 -14.25 -8.09 -10.62
CA LYS A 141 -15.22 -9.17 -10.99
C LYS A 141 -14.74 -9.92 -12.24
N ILE A 142 -13.47 -10.33 -12.25
CA ILE A 142 -12.81 -11.06 -13.34
C ILE A 142 -12.64 -12.53 -12.96
N GLY A 143 -12.88 -13.43 -13.90
CA GLY A 143 -12.80 -14.87 -13.67
C GLY A 143 -14.02 -15.45 -12.96
N THR A 144 -14.04 -16.76 -12.87
CA THR A 144 -15.12 -17.52 -12.22
C THR A 144 -14.80 -17.87 -10.77
N GLN A 145 -13.52 -17.92 -10.42
CA GLN A 145 -13.01 -18.22 -9.08
C GLN A 145 -12.20 -17.05 -8.59
N ARG A 146 -12.67 -16.38 -7.55
CA ARG A 146 -12.00 -15.22 -6.97
C ARG A 146 -11.73 -15.47 -5.50
N TYR A 147 -10.55 -15.07 -5.05
CA TYR A 147 -10.12 -15.24 -3.67
C TYR A 147 -9.47 -13.95 -3.18
N VAL A 148 -9.58 -13.71 -1.89
CA VAL A 148 -8.79 -12.68 -1.19
C VAL A 148 -7.67 -13.38 -0.43
N TYR A 149 -6.47 -12.82 -0.51
CA TYR A 149 -5.35 -13.14 0.38
C TYR A 149 -5.03 -11.88 1.18
N ASP A 150 -5.23 -11.93 2.49
CA ASP A 150 -4.97 -10.78 3.37
C ASP A 150 -4.42 -11.27 4.70
N ILE A 151 -3.61 -10.42 5.36
CA ILE A 151 -3.03 -10.69 6.69
C ILE A 151 -4.00 -10.36 7.82
N CYS A 152 -5.08 -9.62 7.53
CA CYS A 152 -6.10 -9.24 8.50
C CYS A 152 -7.09 -10.38 8.70
N ASP A 153 -7.48 -10.65 9.94
CA ASP A 153 -8.58 -11.57 10.28
C ASP A 153 -9.91 -10.82 10.12
N ILE A 154 -10.58 -11.06 9.00
CA ILE A 154 -11.77 -10.32 8.56
C ILE A 154 -12.81 -11.24 7.91
N GLU A 155 -14.06 -10.78 7.90
CA GLU A 155 -15.09 -11.32 7.02
C GLU A 155 -14.95 -10.69 5.62
N SER A 156 -15.06 -11.50 4.56
CA SER A 156 -14.94 -11.06 3.18
C SER A 156 -16.12 -11.56 2.34
N GLU A 157 -16.57 -10.71 1.39
CA GLU A 157 -17.55 -11.04 0.37
C GLU A 157 -17.02 -12.07 -0.66
N VAL A 158 -15.71 -12.22 -0.73
CA VAL A 158 -15.00 -13.15 -1.60
C VAL A 158 -14.29 -14.19 -0.73
N PRO A 159 -14.28 -15.49 -1.07
CA PRO A 159 -13.58 -16.52 -0.31
C PRO A 159 -12.14 -16.12 0.02
N ILE A 160 -11.74 -16.27 1.29
CA ILE A 160 -10.38 -16.02 1.75
C ILE A 160 -9.53 -17.26 1.50
N THR A 161 -8.31 -17.06 1.05
CA THR A 161 -7.29 -18.11 0.98
C THR A 161 -6.18 -17.85 1.98
N GLU A 162 -5.74 -18.86 2.71
CA GLU A 162 -4.65 -18.79 3.68
C GLU A 162 -3.27 -18.84 3.02
N LYS A 163 -3.20 -19.23 1.74
CA LYS A 163 -1.95 -19.42 1.01
C LYS A 163 -2.10 -18.98 -0.43
N LEU A 164 -1.03 -18.41 -0.96
CA LEU A 164 -0.90 -18.21 -2.39
C LEU A 164 -0.81 -19.57 -3.10
N PHE A 165 -1.49 -19.67 -4.23
CA PHE A 165 -1.44 -20.82 -5.11
C PHE A 165 -1.40 -20.37 -6.57
N ASN A 166 -1.07 -21.26 -7.50
CA ASN A 166 -1.00 -20.92 -8.91
C ASN A 166 -2.37 -20.49 -9.44
N CYS A 167 -2.45 -19.27 -9.97
CA CYS A 167 -3.68 -18.71 -10.54
C CYS A 167 -3.37 -17.99 -11.88
N ASP A 168 -4.40 -17.45 -12.52
CA ASP A 168 -4.21 -16.73 -13.78
C ASP A 168 -3.82 -15.27 -13.55
N LEU A 169 -4.40 -14.64 -12.52
CA LEU A 169 -4.21 -13.23 -12.21
C LEU A 169 -4.07 -13.00 -10.70
N ILE A 170 -3.04 -12.26 -10.31
CA ILE A 170 -2.99 -11.62 -8.99
C ILE A 170 -3.24 -10.12 -9.17
N THR A 171 -4.17 -9.58 -8.39
CA THR A 171 -4.33 -8.14 -8.21
C THR A 171 -3.69 -7.71 -6.90
N CYS A 172 -3.00 -6.57 -6.89
CA CYS A 172 -2.38 -5.97 -5.70
C CYS A 172 -2.66 -4.47 -5.76
N MET A 173 -3.75 -4.06 -5.11
CA MET A 173 -4.29 -2.71 -5.23
C MET A 173 -4.23 -1.98 -3.90
N HIS A 174 -3.55 -0.84 -3.87
CA HIS A 174 -3.38 -0.02 -2.66
C HIS A 174 -2.74 -0.79 -1.48
N VAL A 175 -1.65 -1.48 -1.78
CA VAL A 175 -0.84 -2.22 -0.81
C VAL A 175 0.58 -1.67 -0.77
N LEU A 176 1.21 -1.45 -1.92
CA LEU A 176 2.64 -1.16 -2.02
C LEU A 176 3.03 0.21 -1.43
N GLU A 177 2.10 1.13 -1.34
CA GLU A 177 2.29 2.42 -0.66
C GLU A 177 2.40 2.32 0.85
N HIS A 178 1.90 1.22 1.43
CA HIS A 178 1.82 1.00 2.87
C HIS A 178 2.94 0.12 3.44
N VAL A 179 3.57 -0.71 2.61
CA VAL A 179 4.53 -1.73 3.07
C VAL A 179 5.94 -1.18 3.28
N PRO A 180 6.69 -1.68 4.26
CA PRO A 180 8.05 -1.20 4.52
C PRO A 180 8.99 -1.35 3.32
N ASP A 181 8.95 -2.48 2.63
CA ASP A 181 9.70 -2.73 1.40
C ASP A 181 8.80 -3.37 0.34
N PRO A 182 8.43 -2.64 -0.72
CA PRO A 182 7.60 -3.17 -1.81
C PRO A 182 8.20 -4.38 -2.52
N ASN A 183 9.54 -4.54 -2.53
CA ASN A 183 10.18 -5.68 -3.18
C ASN A 183 9.85 -6.99 -2.46
N VAL A 184 9.67 -6.97 -1.13
CA VAL A 184 9.32 -8.19 -0.36
C VAL A 184 7.97 -8.72 -0.83
N ILE A 185 6.97 -7.86 -0.99
CA ILE A 185 5.65 -8.26 -1.49
C ILE A 185 5.73 -8.80 -2.91
N ILE A 186 6.49 -8.13 -3.77
CA ILE A 186 6.66 -8.56 -5.16
C ILE A 186 7.33 -9.93 -5.25
N GLU A 187 8.38 -10.19 -4.46
CA GLU A 187 9.04 -11.50 -4.42
C GLU A 187 8.12 -12.59 -3.83
N GLU A 188 7.24 -12.26 -2.89
CA GLU A 188 6.26 -13.19 -2.32
C GLU A 188 5.25 -13.68 -3.37
N ILE A 189 4.73 -12.78 -4.21
CA ILE A 189 3.69 -13.11 -5.20
C ILE A 189 4.26 -13.62 -6.51
N LYS A 190 5.51 -13.30 -6.83
CA LYS A 190 6.18 -13.65 -8.09
C LYS A 190 6.17 -15.16 -8.33
N GLY A 191 5.86 -15.57 -9.56
CA GLY A 191 5.77 -16.98 -9.96
C GLY A 191 4.46 -17.68 -9.57
N SER A 192 3.56 -17.01 -8.82
CA SER A 192 2.27 -17.57 -8.41
C SER A 192 1.14 -17.29 -9.40
N ALA A 193 1.34 -16.41 -10.39
CA ALA A 193 0.36 -16.16 -11.42
C ALA A 193 0.99 -15.98 -12.80
N LYS A 194 0.16 -16.05 -13.84
CA LYS A 194 0.58 -15.67 -15.19
C LYS A 194 0.60 -14.16 -15.37
N TYR A 195 -0.38 -13.47 -14.81
CA TYR A 195 -0.53 -12.02 -14.90
C TYR A 195 -0.60 -11.39 -13.52
N TYR A 196 -0.17 -10.13 -13.44
CA TYR A 196 -0.20 -9.32 -12.22
C TYR A 196 -0.72 -7.94 -12.55
N TYR A 197 -1.70 -7.48 -11.79
CA TYR A 197 -2.19 -6.13 -11.88
C TYR A 197 -1.88 -5.38 -10.59
N PHE A 198 -1.21 -4.24 -10.73
CA PHE A 198 -0.83 -3.38 -9.62
C PHE A 198 -1.49 -2.02 -9.76
N GLU A 199 -2.01 -1.51 -8.65
CA GLU A 199 -2.59 -0.18 -8.56
C GLU A 199 -2.12 0.52 -7.29
N VAL A 200 -1.64 1.76 -7.41
CA VAL A 200 -1.23 2.60 -6.29
C VAL A 200 -1.73 4.03 -6.50
N PRO A 201 -1.90 4.83 -5.42
CA PRO A 201 -2.26 6.23 -5.55
C PRO A 201 -1.23 7.01 -6.38
N LYS A 202 -1.74 7.92 -7.22
CA LYS A 202 -0.92 8.94 -7.85
C LYS A 202 -0.75 10.11 -6.90
N GLU A 203 0.35 10.19 -6.20
CA GLU A 203 0.62 11.27 -5.26
C GLU A 203 1.42 12.39 -5.94
N SER A 204 0.70 13.45 -6.35
CA SER A 204 1.25 14.55 -7.16
C SER A 204 2.22 15.44 -6.40
N ASN A 205 2.16 15.50 -5.08
CA ASN A 205 2.88 16.47 -4.26
C ASN A 205 4.08 15.91 -3.51
N LYS A 206 4.38 14.62 -3.64
CA LYS A 206 5.44 13.94 -2.87
C LYS A 206 5.25 14.12 -1.35
N GLU A 207 4.01 14.22 -0.92
CA GLU A 207 3.61 14.30 0.47
C GLU A 207 3.11 12.93 0.92
N PHE A 208 3.48 12.54 2.13
CA PHE A 208 2.99 11.30 2.72
C PHE A 208 1.59 11.52 3.27
N TRP A 209 0.66 10.71 2.83
CA TRP A 209 -0.72 10.75 3.29
C TRP A 209 -0.96 9.61 4.27
N HIS A 210 -1.36 9.95 5.48
CA HIS A 210 -1.78 8.96 6.48
C HIS A 210 -0.73 7.85 6.67
N GLU A 211 -1.06 6.60 6.33
CA GLU A 211 -0.16 5.44 6.40
C GLU A 211 0.68 5.23 5.13
N HIS A 212 0.60 6.12 4.15
CA HIS A 212 1.42 5.99 2.95
C HIS A 212 2.87 6.36 3.26
N ILE A 213 3.73 5.37 3.28
CA ILE A 213 5.17 5.55 3.51
C ILE A 213 5.99 5.48 2.22
N ASN A 214 5.32 5.13 1.12
CA ASN A 214 5.87 5.08 -0.24
C ASN A 214 4.99 5.89 -1.18
N CYS A 215 5.60 6.73 -2.01
CA CYS A 215 4.94 7.53 -3.04
C CYS A 215 5.55 7.19 -4.39
N PHE A 216 4.70 6.81 -5.33
CA PHE A 216 5.13 6.39 -6.65
C PHE A 216 4.80 7.43 -7.71
N THR A 217 5.72 7.60 -8.67
CA THR A 217 5.43 8.12 -10.00
C THR A 217 5.29 6.94 -10.96
N MET A 218 4.71 7.15 -12.15
CA MET A 218 4.64 6.07 -13.15
C MET A 218 6.03 5.52 -13.49
N ASP A 219 7.05 6.37 -13.52
CA ASP A 219 8.43 5.94 -13.81
C ASP A 219 9.01 5.08 -12.68
N SER A 220 8.91 5.53 -11.43
CA SER A 220 9.41 4.76 -10.29
C SER A 220 8.64 3.45 -10.09
N PHE A 221 7.34 3.45 -10.33
CA PHE A 221 6.50 2.26 -10.25
C PHE A 221 6.83 1.26 -11.36
N SER A 222 6.94 1.74 -12.60
CA SER A 222 7.38 0.91 -13.73
C SER A 222 8.79 0.35 -13.50
N HIS A 223 9.69 1.17 -12.95
CA HIS A 223 11.05 0.73 -12.65
C HIS A 223 11.08 -0.39 -11.60
N LEU A 224 10.29 -0.27 -10.53
CA LEU A 224 10.14 -1.31 -9.52
C LEU A 224 9.66 -2.62 -10.15
N LEU A 225 8.55 -2.58 -10.88
CA LEU A 225 7.89 -3.77 -11.42
C LEU A 225 8.69 -4.44 -12.56
N SER A 226 9.37 -3.66 -13.40
CA SER A 226 10.14 -4.18 -14.54
C SER A 226 11.35 -5.03 -14.17
N LYS A 227 11.78 -5.01 -12.91
CA LYS A 227 12.82 -5.90 -12.39
C LYS A 227 12.33 -7.34 -12.25
N HIS A 228 11.03 -7.53 -12.09
CA HIS A 228 10.42 -8.79 -11.72
C HIS A 228 9.47 -9.33 -12.78
N PHE A 229 8.91 -8.43 -13.61
CA PHE A 229 7.85 -8.74 -14.57
C PHE A 229 8.07 -8.04 -15.90
N ARG A 230 7.42 -8.56 -16.95
CA ARG A 230 7.26 -7.88 -18.22
C ARG A 230 6.02 -7.00 -18.17
N ILE A 231 6.17 -5.69 -18.26
CA ILE A 231 5.04 -4.76 -18.30
C ILE A 231 4.31 -4.91 -19.63
N ILE A 232 3.00 -5.19 -19.59
CA ILE A 232 2.10 -5.30 -20.75
C ILE A 232 1.46 -3.95 -21.05
N ALA A 233 0.93 -3.29 -20.01
CA ALA A 233 0.20 -2.03 -20.17
C ALA A 233 0.34 -1.14 -18.94
N LYS A 234 0.22 0.17 -19.16
CA LYS A 234 0.23 1.21 -18.13
C LYS A 234 -0.87 2.21 -18.39
N LYS A 235 -1.46 2.74 -17.32
CA LYS A 235 -2.42 3.85 -17.36
C LYS A 235 -2.20 4.76 -16.17
N GLU A 236 -2.25 6.05 -16.38
CA GLU A 236 -2.12 7.05 -15.34
C GLU A 236 -3.35 7.94 -15.33
N GLU A 237 -4.13 7.88 -14.25
CA GLU A 237 -5.30 8.71 -14.00
C GLU A 237 -5.30 9.21 -12.55
N LYS A 238 -6.35 8.92 -11.79
CA LYS A 238 -6.39 9.13 -10.34
C LYS A 238 -5.37 8.23 -9.62
N PHE A 239 -5.20 7.02 -10.15
CA PHE A 239 -4.23 6.03 -9.70
C PHE A 239 -3.24 5.69 -10.80
N LEU A 240 -2.15 5.03 -10.43
CA LEU A 240 -1.19 4.45 -11.35
C LEU A 240 -1.55 2.97 -11.52
N HIS A 241 -1.82 2.57 -12.74
CA HIS A 241 -2.19 1.20 -13.11
C HIS A 241 -1.08 0.58 -13.93
N VAL A 242 -0.62 -0.59 -13.55
CA VAL A 242 0.37 -1.36 -14.30
C VAL A 242 -0.07 -2.82 -14.38
N LEU A 243 -0.20 -3.32 -15.60
CA LEU A 243 -0.46 -4.73 -15.87
C LEU A 243 0.82 -5.39 -16.35
N CYS A 244 1.15 -6.51 -15.75
CA CYS A 244 2.37 -7.25 -15.97
C CYS A 244 2.12 -8.72 -16.33
N GLU A 245 3.11 -9.34 -16.92
CA GLU A 245 3.19 -10.78 -17.15
C GLU A 245 4.44 -11.35 -16.47
N ASP A 246 4.34 -12.55 -15.97
CA ASP A 246 5.46 -13.24 -15.35
C ASP A 246 6.62 -13.46 -16.35
N ILE A 247 7.85 -13.31 -15.87
CA ILE A 247 9.07 -13.58 -16.65
C ILE A 247 9.56 -14.97 -16.25
N ARG A 248 8.87 -16.01 -16.71
CA ARG A 248 9.31 -17.41 -16.53
C ARG A 248 10.43 -17.78 -17.49
#